data_de0d5ade86a1f37b68ed08bbeb54a716
#
_entry.id   de0d5ade86a1f37b68ed08bbeb54a716
#
_cell.length_a   1.000
_cell.length_b   1.000
_cell.length_c   1.000
_cell.angle_alpha   90.00
_cell.angle_beta   90.00
_cell.angle_gamma   90.00
#
_symmetry.space_group_name_H-M   'P 1'
#
loop_
_entity.id
_entity.type
_entity.pdbx_description
1 polymer ?
#
loop_
_entity_poly.entity_id
_entity_poly.type
_entity_poly.pdbx_seq_one_letter_code
_entity_poly.pdbx_strand_id
1 'polypeptide(L)'
;MLYIPKRQNTDINCKYIIDNLKIYNNMARTKELTIEEKLKVLYELQQVDSKIDALRTLAGELPQEVKDMADEVEGLKTRLVNIENDIKECETQISDHRVRTENANASISRYREQQNTVRNNREFDNLNKEIEYQELEIEASQRKIKHFSAELEARQAEKARTIKDIEDRTVDLNQKRSELDQILAETKAETEALVLKAGDLEKKIDDRLLTAFKRIRKNARNGLAVVKIERDSCGGCHAKIPAQSQLDIRTRKRIIPCEFCGRILVDPEM
;
A
#
# COMPACT_ATOMS: atom_id res chain seq x y z
N MET A 1 42.50 -80.93 -18.22
CA MET A 1 42.80 -79.47 -18.09
C MET A 1 41.56 -78.81 -17.50
N LEU A 2 41.64 -78.61 -16.21
CA LEU A 2 40.50 -77.96 -15.45
C LEU A 2 40.81 -76.48 -15.37
N TYR A 3 39.88 -75.68 -15.92
CA TYR A 3 39.90 -74.18 -15.89
C TYR A 3 39.26 -73.67 -14.61
N ILE A 4 40.04 -73.02 -13.73
CA ILE A 4 39.59 -72.37 -12.50
C ILE A 4 39.37 -70.89 -12.84
N PRO A 5 38.17 -70.33 -12.69
CA PRO A 5 38.00 -68.85 -12.84
C PRO A 5 38.43 -68.11 -11.59
N LYS A 6 39.22 -67.09 -11.80
CA LYS A 6 39.74 -66.18 -10.77
C LYS A 6 38.64 -65.41 -10.07
N ARG A 7 38.68 -65.41 -8.74
CA ARG A 7 37.89 -64.55 -7.84
C ARG A 7 38.28 -63.08 -8.06
N GLN A 8 37.40 -62.32 -8.65
CA GLN A 8 37.41 -60.84 -8.59
C GLN A 8 36.03 -60.40 -8.20
N ASN A 9 35.67 -60.24 -6.90
CA ASN A 9 34.48 -59.52 -6.44
C ASN A 9 34.37 -59.34 -4.91
N THR A 10 35.52 -59.30 -4.19
CA THR A 10 35.47 -59.09 -2.72
C THR A 10 35.78 -57.61 -2.34
N ASP A 11 36.43 -56.81 -3.16
CA ASP A 11 36.85 -55.45 -2.81
C ASP A 11 35.74 -54.38 -3.00
N ILE A 12 34.81 -54.61 -3.93
CA ILE A 12 33.71 -53.65 -4.22
C ILE A 12 32.66 -53.68 -3.10
N ASN A 13 32.43 -54.86 -2.52
CA ASN A 13 31.41 -55.01 -1.46
C ASN A 13 31.88 -54.44 -0.11
N CYS A 14 33.19 -54.46 0.17
CA CYS A 14 33.75 -53.91 1.40
C CYS A 14 33.74 -52.37 1.41
N LYS A 15 33.98 -51.75 0.26
CA LYS A 15 33.94 -50.28 0.13
C LYS A 15 32.53 -49.73 0.24
N TYR A 16 31.57 -50.42 -0.33
CA TYR A 16 30.13 -50.06 -0.24
C TYR A 16 29.59 -50.19 1.20
N ILE A 17 30.03 -51.17 1.95
CA ILE A 17 29.68 -51.38 3.35
C ILE A 17 30.37 -50.31 4.24
N ILE A 18 31.63 -49.97 3.97
CA ILE A 18 32.34 -48.93 4.72
C ILE A 18 31.77 -47.54 4.45
N ASP A 19 31.37 -47.22 3.21
CA ASP A 19 30.78 -45.93 2.89
C ASP A 19 29.33 -45.83 3.45
N ASN A 20 28.56 -46.91 3.43
CA ASN A 20 27.26 -46.94 4.13
C ASN A 20 27.38 -46.88 5.65
N LEU A 21 28.42 -47.52 6.26
CA LEU A 21 28.71 -47.39 7.69
C LEU A 21 29.19 -45.99 8.06
N LYS A 22 29.89 -45.27 7.19
CA LYS A 22 30.26 -43.87 7.39
C LYS A 22 29.06 -42.95 7.28
N ILE A 23 28.14 -43.21 6.35
CA ILE A 23 26.84 -42.50 6.24
C ILE A 23 25.97 -42.75 7.46
N TYR A 24 25.87 -44.01 7.93
CA TYR A 24 25.17 -44.38 9.16
C TYR A 24 25.79 -43.79 10.43
N ASN A 25 27.12 -43.77 10.55
CA ASN A 25 27.82 -43.14 11.66
C ASN A 25 27.80 -41.60 11.62
N ASN A 26 27.68 -40.98 10.44
CA ASN A 26 27.42 -39.56 10.33
C ASN A 26 25.95 -39.18 10.65
N MET A 27 24.98 -40.06 10.36
CA MET A 27 23.60 -39.89 10.81
C MET A 27 23.40 -40.11 12.31
N ALA A 28 24.25 -40.98 12.93
CA ALA A 28 24.20 -41.24 14.36
C ALA A 28 24.97 -40.21 15.24
N ARG A 29 25.63 -39.21 14.64
CA ARG A 29 26.36 -38.13 15.30
C ARG A 29 25.70 -36.77 15.24
N THR A 30 24.42 -36.66 14.99
CA THR A 30 23.67 -35.46 15.39
C THR A 30 23.57 -35.51 16.92
N LYS A 31 24.49 -34.80 17.59
CA LYS A 31 24.46 -34.59 19.03
C LYS A 31 23.06 -34.08 19.36
N GLU A 32 22.23 -34.91 20.02
CA GLU A 32 20.91 -34.47 20.43
C GLU A 32 21.06 -33.20 21.25
N LEU A 33 20.53 -32.09 20.76
CA LEU A 33 20.57 -30.82 21.47
C LEU A 33 19.90 -30.98 22.85
N THR A 34 20.50 -30.42 23.87
CA THR A 34 19.89 -30.33 25.21
C THR A 34 18.57 -29.52 25.12
N ILE A 35 17.69 -29.69 26.07
CA ILE A 35 16.40 -28.96 26.12
C ILE A 35 16.65 -27.44 26.13
N GLU A 36 17.67 -27.00 26.85
CA GLU A 36 18.07 -25.60 26.91
C GLU A 36 18.51 -25.09 25.51
N GLU A 37 19.35 -25.86 24.82
CA GLU A 37 19.76 -25.49 23.44
C GLU A 37 18.58 -25.47 22.48
N LYS A 38 17.66 -26.43 22.59
CA LYS A 38 16.41 -26.45 21.78
C LYS A 38 15.55 -25.21 22.06
N LEU A 39 15.40 -24.78 23.29
CA LEU A 39 14.67 -23.58 23.68
C LEU A 39 15.35 -22.30 23.11
N LYS A 40 16.69 -22.24 23.17
CA LYS A 40 17.46 -21.12 22.58
C LYS A 40 17.24 -21.03 21.07
N VAL A 41 17.36 -22.15 20.36
CA VAL A 41 17.14 -22.20 18.90
C VAL A 41 15.72 -21.86 18.54
N LEU A 42 14.71 -22.32 19.31
CA LEU A 42 13.32 -21.95 19.10
C LEU A 42 13.06 -20.46 19.33
N TYR A 43 13.68 -19.87 20.34
CA TYR A 43 13.56 -18.45 20.61
C TYR A 43 14.24 -17.61 19.51
N GLU A 44 15.44 -18.02 19.06
CA GLU A 44 16.11 -17.40 17.91
C GLU A 44 15.27 -17.51 16.63
N LEU A 45 14.69 -18.68 16.36
CA LEU A 45 13.78 -18.87 15.21
C LEU A 45 12.57 -17.93 15.30
N GLN A 46 11.98 -17.79 16.49
CA GLN A 46 10.88 -16.84 16.72
C GLN A 46 11.29 -15.40 16.43
N GLN A 47 12.51 -14.99 16.84
CA GLN A 47 13.01 -13.63 16.56
C GLN A 47 13.19 -13.39 15.06
N VAL A 48 13.77 -14.36 14.36
CA VAL A 48 13.94 -14.29 12.90
C VAL A 48 12.60 -14.23 12.19
N ASP A 49 11.68 -15.10 12.56
CA ASP A 49 10.33 -15.15 12.00
C ASP A 49 9.54 -13.87 12.26
N SER A 50 9.66 -13.28 13.46
CA SER A 50 9.00 -12.02 13.79
C SER A 50 9.55 -10.86 12.97
N LYS A 51 10.85 -10.85 12.67
CA LYS A 51 11.46 -9.86 11.75
C LYS A 51 10.95 -10.03 10.33
N ILE A 52 10.86 -11.28 9.84
CA ILE A 52 10.30 -11.57 8.50
C ILE A 52 8.85 -11.06 8.41
N ASP A 53 8.04 -11.29 9.44
CA ASP A 53 6.64 -10.82 9.45
C ASP A 53 6.57 -9.28 9.47
N ALA A 54 7.41 -8.61 10.26
CA ALA A 54 7.50 -7.15 10.29
C ALA A 54 7.89 -6.55 8.92
N LEU A 55 8.91 -7.14 8.27
CA LEU A 55 9.34 -6.72 6.94
C LEU A 55 8.26 -6.95 5.87
N ARG A 56 7.53 -8.07 5.94
CA ARG A 56 6.40 -8.35 5.04
C ARG A 56 5.24 -7.39 5.24
N THR A 57 4.94 -7.03 6.49
CA THR A 57 3.90 -6.04 6.80
C THR A 57 4.28 -4.67 6.22
N LEU A 58 5.52 -4.23 6.48
CA LEU A 58 6.05 -2.98 5.93
C LEU A 58 5.99 -2.95 4.39
N ALA A 59 6.45 -4.04 3.74
CA ALA A 59 6.39 -4.17 2.29
C ALA A 59 4.96 -4.20 1.73
N GLY A 60 3.96 -4.56 2.54
CA GLY A 60 2.54 -4.55 2.17
C GLY A 60 1.85 -3.20 2.36
N GLU A 61 2.25 -2.41 3.34
CA GLU A 61 1.63 -1.12 3.67
C GLU A 61 2.13 0.01 2.76
N LEU A 62 3.44 0.09 2.51
CA LEU A 62 4.05 1.14 1.69
C LEU A 62 3.48 1.29 0.27
N PRO A 63 3.20 0.21 -0.49
CA PRO A 63 2.58 0.32 -1.81
C PRO A 63 1.19 0.96 -1.77
N GLN A 64 0.44 0.78 -0.67
CA GLN A 64 -0.89 1.35 -0.53
C GLN A 64 -0.82 2.88 -0.37
N GLU A 65 0.12 3.40 0.42
CA GLU A 65 0.31 4.86 0.56
C GLU A 65 0.63 5.53 -0.79
N VAL A 66 1.53 4.92 -1.58
CA VAL A 66 1.88 5.42 -2.91
C VAL A 66 0.69 5.36 -3.87
N LYS A 67 -0.15 4.33 -3.75
CA LYS A 67 -1.37 4.21 -4.54
C LYS A 67 -2.37 5.31 -4.17
N ASP A 68 -2.59 5.56 -2.89
CA ASP A 68 -3.51 6.60 -2.41
C ASP A 68 -3.06 7.99 -2.91
N MET A 69 -1.75 8.28 -2.90
CA MET A 69 -1.19 9.51 -3.50
C MET A 69 -1.40 9.57 -5.02
N ALA A 70 -1.29 8.45 -5.73
CA ALA A 70 -1.54 8.38 -7.17
C ALA A 70 -3.02 8.65 -7.49
N ASP A 71 -3.93 8.09 -6.70
CA ASP A 71 -5.38 8.30 -6.84
C ASP A 71 -5.75 9.77 -6.55
N GLU A 72 -5.07 10.44 -5.58
CA GLU A 72 -5.23 11.87 -5.31
C GLU A 72 -4.82 12.73 -6.53
N VAL A 73 -3.67 12.45 -7.15
CA VAL A 73 -3.22 13.14 -8.36
C VAL A 73 -4.21 12.95 -9.52
N GLU A 74 -4.76 11.76 -9.70
CA GLU A 74 -5.76 11.48 -10.74
C GLU A 74 -7.07 12.23 -10.47
N GLY A 75 -7.49 12.34 -9.20
CA GLY A 75 -8.62 13.17 -8.78
C GLY A 75 -8.42 14.65 -9.13
N LEU A 76 -7.23 15.20 -8.88
CA LEU A 76 -6.89 16.58 -9.25
C LEU A 76 -6.90 16.79 -10.77
N LYS A 77 -6.42 15.83 -11.57
CA LYS A 77 -6.50 15.90 -13.03
C LYS A 77 -7.94 15.89 -13.54
N THR A 78 -8.79 15.06 -12.95
CA THR A 78 -10.22 15.03 -13.26
C THR A 78 -10.88 16.37 -12.93
N ARG A 79 -10.53 16.97 -11.78
CA ARG A 79 -10.99 18.33 -11.41
C ARG A 79 -10.54 19.37 -12.43
N LEU A 80 -9.28 19.30 -12.92
CA LEU A 80 -8.75 20.19 -13.92
C LEU A 80 -9.57 20.14 -15.22
N VAL A 81 -9.92 18.93 -15.69
CA VAL A 81 -10.76 18.73 -16.88
C VAL A 81 -12.14 19.37 -16.68
N ASN A 82 -12.74 19.25 -15.50
CA ASN A 82 -14.02 19.88 -15.21
C ASN A 82 -13.93 21.42 -15.22
N ILE A 83 -12.89 21.99 -14.62
CA ILE A 83 -12.63 23.44 -14.65
C ILE A 83 -12.44 23.92 -16.10
N GLU A 84 -11.74 23.17 -16.94
CA GLU A 84 -11.57 23.50 -18.36
C GLU A 84 -12.89 23.48 -19.14
N ASN A 85 -13.80 22.58 -18.81
CA ASN A 85 -15.13 22.55 -19.40
C ASN A 85 -15.97 23.75 -18.95
N ASP A 86 -15.92 24.11 -17.64
CA ASP A 86 -16.59 25.31 -17.12
C ASP A 86 -16.10 26.59 -17.80
N ILE A 87 -14.76 26.68 -18.02
CA ILE A 87 -14.17 27.81 -18.76
C ILE A 87 -14.74 27.91 -20.17
N LYS A 88 -14.79 26.81 -20.93
CA LYS A 88 -15.36 26.77 -22.27
C LYS A 88 -16.83 27.15 -22.29
N GLU A 89 -17.60 26.73 -21.28
CA GLU A 89 -19.00 27.09 -21.16
C GLU A 89 -19.14 28.59 -20.93
N CYS A 90 -18.38 29.20 -20.02
CA CYS A 90 -18.35 30.65 -19.78
C CYS A 90 -17.99 31.42 -21.07
N GLU A 91 -16.97 30.98 -21.80
CA GLU A 91 -16.57 31.61 -23.08
C GLU A 91 -17.67 31.54 -24.12
N THR A 92 -18.38 30.43 -24.23
CA THR A 92 -19.53 30.26 -25.13
C THR A 92 -20.65 31.20 -24.75
N GLN A 93 -21.03 31.30 -23.46
CA GLN A 93 -22.07 32.21 -22.99
C GLN A 93 -21.70 33.69 -23.26
N ILE A 94 -20.44 34.06 -23.06
CA ILE A 94 -19.98 35.43 -23.40
C ILE A 94 -20.11 35.70 -24.90
N SER A 95 -19.71 34.75 -25.73
CA SER A 95 -19.83 34.88 -27.21
C SER A 95 -21.28 35.02 -27.63
N ASP A 96 -22.18 34.17 -27.11
CA ASP A 96 -23.60 34.21 -27.45
C ASP A 96 -24.26 35.54 -27.06
N HIS A 97 -23.94 36.08 -25.91
CA HIS A 97 -24.46 37.38 -25.47
C HIS A 97 -23.86 38.54 -26.24
N ARG A 98 -22.61 38.46 -26.74
CA ARG A 98 -22.05 39.44 -27.68
C ARG A 98 -22.77 39.44 -29.00
N VAL A 99 -23.02 38.27 -29.57
CA VAL A 99 -23.79 38.14 -30.84
C VAL A 99 -25.21 38.69 -30.69
N ARG A 100 -25.89 38.42 -29.54
CA ARG A 100 -27.20 39.01 -29.26
C ARG A 100 -27.14 40.54 -29.20
N THR A 101 -26.14 41.10 -28.56
CA THR A 101 -25.93 42.54 -28.44
C THR A 101 -25.70 43.16 -29.83
N GLU A 102 -24.91 42.51 -30.71
CA GLU A 102 -24.68 42.96 -32.10
C GLU A 102 -25.98 42.93 -32.90
N ASN A 103 -26.74 41.85 -32.83
CA ASN A 103 -28.03 41.70 -33.51
C ASN A 103 -29.06 42.73 -33.04
N ALA A 104 -29.13 42.99 -31.73
CA ALA A 104 -30.01 44.01 -31.15
C ALA A 104 -29.62 45.42 -31.64
N ASN A 105 -28.34 45.74 -31.66
CA ASN A 105 -27.86 47.03 -32.20
C ASN A 105 -28.19 47.19 -33.70
N ALA A 106 -28.02 46.12 -34.51
CA ALA A 106 -28.41 46.15 -35.92
C ALA A 106 -29.95 46.35 -36.10
N SER A 107 -30.74 45.75 -35.22
CA SER A 107 -32.20 45.92 -35.21
C SER A 107 -32.61 47.34 -34.83
N ILE A 108 -31.96 47.94 -33.82
CA ILE A 108 -32.19 49.36 -33.43
C ILE A 108 -31.87 50.29 -34.62
N SER A 109 -30.73 50.08 -35.27
CA SER A 109 -30.36 50.89 -36.48
C SER A 109 -31.45 50.81 -37.55
N ARG A 110 -31.95 49.61 -37.85
CA ARG A 110 -33.01 49.38 -38.82
C ARG A 110 -34.32 50.06 -38.39
N TYR A 111 -34.72 49.92 -37.12
CA TYR A 111 -35.94 50.58 -36.64
C TYR A 111 -35.84 52.08 -36.66
N ARG A 112 -34.67 52.68 -36.37
CA ARG A 112 -34.44 54.11 -36.46
C ARG A 112 -34.50 54.61 -37.90
N GLU A 113 -34.02 53.88 -38.89
CA GLU A 113 -34.16 54.19 -40.30
C GLU A 113 -35.63 54.12 -40.73
N GLN A 114 -36.38 53.13 -40.27
CA GLN A 114 -37.83 53.03 -40.56
C GLN A 114 -38.64 54.19 -39.95
N GLN A 115 -38.28 54.61 -38.69
CA GLN A 115 -38.90 55.78 -38.07
C GLN A 115 -38.83 57.07 -38.91
N ASN A 116 -37.72 57.26 -39.66
CA ASN A 116 -37.56 58.42 -40.53
C ASN A 116 -38.48 58.41 -41.72
N THR A 117 -39.03 57.26 -42.09
CA THR A 117 -39.91 57.08 -43.30
C THR A 117 -41.40 56.98 -42.96
N VAL A 118 -41.73 56.65 -41.71
CA VAL A 118 -43.13 56.45 -41.25
C VAL A 118 -43.85 57.77 -41.10
N ARG A 119 -45.10 57.84 -41.56
CA ARG A 119 -45.99 58.99 -41.45
C ARG A 119 -47.12 58.81 -40.44
N ASN A 120 -47.31 57.62 -39.88
CA ASN A 120 -48.38 57.25 -38.98
C ASN A 120 -47.86 57.21 -37.52
N ASN A 121 -48.49 58.01 -36.64
CA ASN A 121 -48.07 58.10 -35.22
C ASN A 121 -48.14 56.74 -34.51
N ARG A 122 -49.11 55.88 -34.83
CA ARG A 122 -49.23 54.55 -34.20
C ARG A 122 -48.08 53.62 -34.58
N GLU A 123 -47.61 53.68 -35.78
CA GLU A 123 -46.46 52.89 -36.25
C GLU A 123 -45.16 53.44 -35.64
N PHE A 124 -45.02 54.75 -35.53
CA PHE A 124 -43.91 55.41 -34.87
C PHE A 124 -43.80 55.00 -33.39
N ASP A 125 -44.95 54.97 -32.65
CA ASP A 125 -45.01 54.53 -31.27
C ASP A 125 -44.66 53.04 -31.11
N ASN A 126 -45.06 52.20 -32.06
CA ASN A 126 -44.67 50.77 -32.02
C ASN A 126 -43.15 50.60 -32.23
N LEU A 127 -42.58 51.34 -33.18
CA LEU A 127 -41.12 51.28 -33.41
C LEU A 127 -40.33 51.81 -32.19
N ASN A 128 -40.84 52.81 -31.50
CA ASN A 128 -40.25 53.25 -30.24
C ASN A 128 -40.20 52.13 -29.17
N LYS A 129 -41.30 51.40 -29.02
CA LYS A 129 -41.39 50.27 -28.08
C LYS A 129 -40.44 49.15 -28.47
N GLU A 130 -40.31 48.86 -29.75
CA GLU A 130 -39.32 47.85 -30.24
C GLU A 130 -37.88 48.31 -30.00
N ILE A 131 -37.57 49.59 -30.19
CA ILE A 131 -36.23 50.11 -29.84
C ILE A 131 -35.96 50.01 -28.36
N GLU A 132 -36.89 50.40 -27.50
CA GLU A 132 -36.80 50.30 -26.04
C GLU A 132 -36.61 48.84 -25.62
N TYR A 133 -37.37 47.89 -26.20
CA TYR A 133 -37.20 46.48 -25.94
C TYR A 133 -35.76 45.98 -26.30
N GLN A 134 -35.24 46.36 -27.49
CA GLN A 134 -33.87 45.99 -27.90
C GLN A 134 -32.80 46.62 -26.97
N GLU A 135 -33.03 47.86 -26.51
CA GLU A 135 -32.11 48.54 -25.59
C GLU A 135 -32.09 47.83 -24.23
N LEU A 136 -33.24 47.36 -23.73
CA LEU A 136 -33.30 46.54 -22.50
C LEU A 136 -32.63 45.17 -22.67
N GLU A 137 -32.76 44.54 -23.86
CA GLU A 137 -32.08 43.27 -24.16
C GLU A 137 -30.56 43.42 -24.20
N ILE A 138 -30.06 44.55 -24.78
CA ILE A 138 -28.64 44.91 -24.74
C ILE A 138 -28.14 45.05 -23.31
N GLU A 139 -28.86 45.79 -22.47
CA GLU A 139 -28.50 45.99 -21.04
C GLU A 139 -28.45 44.66 -20.29
N ALA A 140 -29.49 43.80 -20.50
CA ALA A 140 -29.55 42.48 -19.91
C ALA A 140 -28.36 41.59 -20.35
N SER A 141 -28.04 41.62 -21.65
CA SER A 141 -26.89 40.88 -22.22
C SER A 141 -25.55 41.37 -21.67
N GLN A 142 -25.39 42.71 -21.57
CA GLN A 142 -24.17 43.31 -20.97
C GLN A 142 -23.98 42.94 -19.51
N ARG A 143 -25.05 42.89 -18.73
CA ARG A 143 -24.98 42.42 -17.33
C ARG A 143 -24.53 40.96 -17.27
N LYS A 144 -25.05 40.09 -18.15
CA LYS A 144 -24.64 38.67 -18.23
C LYS A 144 -23.20 38.51 -18.68
N ILE A 145 -22.75 39.27 -19.71
CA ILE A 145 -21.34 39.28 -20.11
C ILE A 145 -20.44 39.64 -18.94
N LYS A 146 -20.77 40.67 -18.19
CA LYS A 146 -19.99 41.05 -17.01
C LYS A 146 -19.95 39.96 -15.95
N HIS A 147 -21.07 39.28 -15.69
CA HIS A 147 -21.14 38.17 -14.76
C HIS A 147 -20.26 37.00 -15.21
N PHE A 148 -20.42 36.51 -16.44
CA PHE A 148 -19.61 35.40 -16.96
C PHE A 148 -18.15 35.75 -17.13
N SER A 149 -17.79 37.01 -17.40
CA SER A 149 -16.40 37.45 -17.43
C SER A 149 -15.73 37.37 -16.05
N ALA A 150 -16.41 37.77 -14.99
CA ALA A 150 -15.91 37.63 -13.62
C ALA A 150 -15.79 36.16 -13.20
N GLU A 151 -16.74 35.31 -13.60
CA GLU A 151 -16.69 33.87 -13.35
C GLU A 151 -15.52 33.22 -14.11
N LEU A 152 -15.31 33.62 -15.38
CA LEU A 152 -14.19 33.13 -16.19
C LEU A 152 -12.84 33.44 -15.53
N GLU A 153 -12.63 34.67 -15.03
CA GLU A 153 -11.41 35.03 -14.29
C GLU A 153 -11.21 34.16 -13.05
N ALA A 154 -12.29 33.93 -12.30
CA ALA A 154 -12.23 33.07 -11.09
C ALA A 154 -11.86 31.62 -11.45
N ARG A 155 -12.45 31.05 -12.52
CA ARG A 155 -12.13 29.69 -13.01
C ARG A 155 -10.72 29.59 -13.55
N GLN A 156 -10.22 30.62 -14.24
CA GLN A 156 -8.82 30.66 -14.71
C GLN A 156 -7.83 30.69 -13.54
N ALA A 157 -8.12 31.46 -12.50
CA ALA A 157 -7.31 31.46 -11.29
C ALA A 157 -7.34 30.12 -10.56
N GLU A 158 -8.50 29.46 -10.48
CA GLU A 158 -8.65 28.11 -9.93
C GLU A 158 -7.86 27.08 -10.76
N LYS A 159 -7.93 27.16 -12.08
CA LYS A 159 -7.13 26.32 -13.00
C LYS A 159 -5.65 26.43 -12.71
N ALA A 160 -5.14 27.66 -12.59
CA ALA A 160 -3.70 27.89 -12.33
C ALA A 160 -3.26 27.28 -11.00
N ARG A 161 -4.09 27.38 -9.95
CA ARG A 161 -3.80 26.76 -8.63
C ARG A 161 -3.82 25.24 -8.75
N THR A 162 -4.84 24.66 -9.39
CA THR A 162 -4.96 23.20 -9.55
C THR A 162 -3.79 22.62 -10.35
N ILE A 163 -3.29 23.31 -11.38
CA ILE A 163 -2.09 22.90 -12.13
C ILE A 163 -0.88 22.84 -11.20
N LYS A 164 -0.67 23.86 -10.39
CA LYS A 164 0.44 23.89 -9.46
C LYS A 164 0.34 22.76 -8.42
N ASP A 165 -0.86 22.53 -7.88
CA ASP A 165 -1.10 21.46 -6.93
C ASP A 165 -0.79 20.09 -7.56
N ILE A 166 -1.15 19.87 -8.84
CA ILE A 166 -0.83 18.63 -9.60
C ILE A 166 0.69 18.50 -9.76
N GLU A 167 1.40 19.56 -10.11
CA GLU A 167 2.86 19.54 -10.27
C GLU A 167 3.54 19.18 -8.94
N ASP A 168 3.21 19.87 -7.85
CA ASP A 168 3.77 19.64 -6.53
C ASP A 168 3.51 18.20 -6.07
N ARG A 169 2.24 17.72 -6.17
CA ARG A 169 1.87 16.33 -5.80
C ARG A 169 2.52 15.27 -6.69
N THR A 170 2.75 15.58 -7.96
CA THR A 170 3.42 14.64 -8.88
C THR A 170 4.90 14.50 -8.54
N VAL A 171 5.57 15.57 -8.11
CA VAL A 171 6.95 15.52 -7.63
C VAL A 171 7.04 14.65 -6.38
N ASP A 172 6.17 14.90 -5.39
CA ASP A 172 6.12 14.12 -4.14
C ASP A 172 5.85 12.63 -4.42
N LEU A 173 4.89 12.33 -5.32
CA LEU A 173 4.56 10.96 -5.71
C LEU A 173 5.77 10.25 -6.35
N ASN A 174 6.50 10.91 -7.24
CA ASN A 174 7.65 10.31 -7.91
C ASN A 174 8.79 10.06 -6.91
N GLN A 175 9.02 10.98 -5.96
CA GLN A 175 9.98 10.78 -4.90
C GLN A 175 9.59 9.58 -4.04
N LYS A 176 8.34 9.50 -3.59
CA LYS A 176 7.83 8.38 -2.78
C LYS A 176 7.90 7.03 -3.51
N ARG A 177 7.65 7.01 -4.83
CA ARG A 177 7.84 5.80 -5.64
C ARG A 177 9.30 5.34 -5.65
N SER A 178 10.23 6.27 -5.83
CA SER A 178 11.67 5.93 -5.81
C SER A 178 12.13 5.43 -4.44
N GLU A 179 11.67 6.06 -3.36
CA GLU A 179 11.93 5.60 -1.99
C GLU A 179 11.35 4.19 -1.75
N LEU A 180 10.11 3.95 -2.20
CA LEU A 180 9.44 2.66 -2.11
C LEU A 180 10.23 1.55 -2.83
N ASP A 181 10.67 1.79 -4.06
CA ASP A 181 11.43 0.82 -4.84
C ASP A 181 12.74 0.42 -4.14
N GLN A 182 13.43 1.39 -3.54
CA GLN A 182 14.64 1.14 -2.76
C GLN A 182 14.35 0.30 -1.50
N ILE A 183 13.34 0.70 -0.72
CA ILE A 183 12.94 -0.02 0.50
C ILE A 183 12.51 -1.45 0.17
N LEU A 184 11.73 -1.65 -0.91
CA LEU A 184 11.30 -2.99 -1.33
C LEU A 184 12.48 -3.86 -1.75
N ALA A 185 13.48 -3.31 -2.46
CA ALA A 185 14.68 -4.03 -2.85
C ALA A 185 15.51 -4.45 -1.63
N GLU A 186 15.74 -3.55 -0.67
CA GLU A 186 16.47 -3.82 0.58
C GLU A 186 15.70 -4.85 1.44
N THR A 187 14.39 -4.63 1.63
CA THR A 187 13.52 -5.52 2.40
C THR A 187 13.48 -6.93 1.81
N LYS A 188 13.48 -7.06 0.49
CA LYS A 188 13.51 -8.34 -0.19
C LYS A 188 14.83 -9.08 0.08
N ALA A 189 15.96 -8.40 -0.07
CA ALA A 189 17.28 -8.99 0.18
C ALA A 189 17.43 -9.42 1.65
N GLU A 190 16.99 -8.57 2.61
CA GLU A 190 17.01 -8.91 4.03
C GLU A 190 16.09 -10.10 4.35
N THR A 191 14.89 -10.11 3.78
CA THR A 191 13.92 -11.20 3.98
C THR A 191 14.48 -12.53 3.45
N GLU A 192 15.12 -12.56 2.28
CA GLU A 192 15.74 -13.75 1.72
C GLU A 192 16.86 -14.28 2.64
N ALA A 193 17.72 -13.40 3.15
CA ALA A 193 18.77 -13.77 4.10
C ALA A 193 18.20 -14.35 5.41
N LEU A 194 17.13 -13.72 5.94
CA LEU A 194 16.46 -14.20 7.16
C LEU A 194 15.75 -15.54 6.94
N VAL A 195 15.13 -15.77 5.78
CA VAL A 195 14.50 -17.05 5.42
C VAL A 195 15.52 -18.17 5.36
N LEU A 196 16.70 -17.92 4.77
CA LEU A 196 17.81 -18.91 4.78
C LEU A 196 18.24 -19.22 6.22
N LYS A 197 18.42 -18.21 7.05
CA LYS A 197 18.76 -18.37 8.47
C LYS A 197 17.68 -19.15 9.23
N ALA A 198 16.41 -18.85 8.99
CA ALA A 198 15.29 -19.59 9.60
C ALA A 198 15.33 -21.07 9.19
N GLY A 199 15.56 -21.37 7.91
CA GLY A 199 15.71 -22.74 7.41
C GLY A 199 16.86 -23.51 8.05
N ASP A 200 17.98 -22.85 8.33
CA ASP A 200 19.11 -23.48 9.04
C ASP A 200 18.83 -23.70 10.52
N LEU A 201 18.05 -22.84 11.17
CA LEU A 201 17.58 -23.04 12.53
C LEU A 201 16.54 -24.17 12.61
N GLU A 202 15.61 -24.24 11.66
CA GLU A 202 14.60 -25.30 11.57
C GLU A 202 15.25 -26.70 11.49
N LYS A 203 16.33 -26.88 10.74
CA LYS A 203 17.08 -28.14 10.61
C LYS A 203 17.67 -28.64 11.95
N LYS A 204 17.86 -27.75 12.92
CA LYS A 204 18.42 -28.07 14.24
C LYS A 204 17.34 -28.52 15.25
N ILE A 205 16.06 -28.36 14.91
CA ILE A 205 14.92 -28.63 15.79
C ILE A 205 14.27 -29.95 15.38
N ASP A 206 13.79 -30.73 16.35
CA ASP A 206 13.05 -31.95 16.08
C ASP A 206 11.73 -31.65 15.33
N ASP A 207 11.38 -32.42 14.32
CA ASP A 207 10.16 -32.24 13.50
C ASP A 207 8.88 -32.12 14.31
N ARG A 208 8.76 -32.88 15.43
CA ARG A 208 7.61 -32.83 16.31
C ARG A 208 7.51 -31.46 17.00
N LEU A 209 8.60 -30.92 17.45
CA LEU A 209 8.67 -29.65 18.15
C LEU A 209 8.48 -28.49 17.18
N LEU A 210 9.05 -28.58 15.98
CA LEU A 210 8.87 -27.60 14.92
C LEU A 210 7.41 -27.52 14.45
N THR A 211 6.76 -28.70 14.31
CA THR A 211 5.32 -28.75 13.95
C THR A 211 4.45 -28.11 15.04
N ALA A 212 4.77 -28.34 16.31
CA ALA A 212 4.06 -27.71 17.42
C ALA A 212 4.28 -26.18 17.42
N PHE A 213 5.52 -25.72 17.22
CA PHE A 213 5.87 -24.31 17.11
C PHE A 213 5.08 -23.62 15.97
N LYS A 214 5.11 -24.17 14.75
CA LYS A 214 4.40 -23.62 13.59
C LYS A 214 2.88 -23.56 13.82
N ARG A 215 2.30 -24.57 14.49
CA ARG A 215 0.88 -24.58 14.84
C ARG A 215 0.53 -23.48 15.85
N ILE A 216 1.33 -23.32 16.90
CA ILE A 216 1.10 -22.28 17.92
C ILE A 216 1.23 -20.90 17.27
N ARG A 217 2.26 -20.69 16.47
CA ARG A 217 2.51 -19.42 15.76
C ARG A 217 1.34 -19.02 14.85
N LYS A 218 0.82 -19.98 14.06
CA LYS A 218 -0.34 -19.75 13.16
C LYS A 218 -1.60 -19.34 13.92
N ASN A 219 -1.81 -19.88 15.13
CA ASN A 219 -2.99 -19.60 15.94
C ASN A 219 -2.85 -18.34 16.81
N ALA A 220 -1.64 -17.84 16.99
CA ALA A 220 -1.36 -16.64 17.77
C ALA A 220 -1.57 -15.37 16.95
N ARG A 221 -2.41 -14.42 17.40
CA ARG A 221 -2.68 -13.16 16.67
C ARG A 221 -1.43 -12.35 16.36
N ASN A 222 -0.42 -12.40 17.24
CA ASN A 222 0.85 -11.69 17.08
C ASN A 222 1.97 -12.56 16.50
N GLY A 223 1.66 -13.77 15.99
CA GLY A 223 2.65 -14.67 15.41
C GLY A 223 3.71 -15.21 16.39
N LEU A 224 3.54 -15.01 17.71
CA LEU A 224 4.51 -15.43 18.72
C LEU A 224 4.15 -16.81 19.28
N ALA A 225 4.98 -17.82 19.01
CA ALA A 225 4.87 -19.16 19.57
C ALA A 225 5.71 -19.35 20.84
N VAL A 226 6.85 -18.64 20.93
CA VAL A 226 7.76 -18.64 22.08
C VAL A 226 7.79 -17.25 22.68
N VAL A 227 7.54 -17.14 23.98
CA VAL A 227 7.47 -15.87 24.69
C VAL A 227 8.22 -15.91 25.99
N LYS A 228 8.84 -14.80 26.37
CA LYS A 228 9.46 -14.64 27.70
C LYS A 228 8.41 -14.43 28.77
N ILE A 229 8.78 -14.78 30.01
CA ILE A 229 7.99 -14.39 31.18
C ILE A 229 8.28 -12.91 31.47
N GLU A 230 7.24 -12.12 31.66
CA GLU A 230 7.32 -10.72 32.04
C GLU A 230 6.49 -10.47 33.29
N ARG A 231 7.12 -9.96 34.34
CA ARG A 231 6.44 -9.63 35.62
C ARG A 231 5.49 -10.74 36.11
N ASP A 232 6.02 -11.98 36.18
CA ASP A 232 5.28 -13.18 36.59
C ASP A 232 4.11 -13.59 35.69
N SER A 233 4.06 -13.04 34.45
CA SER A 233 3.01 -13.28 33.48
C SER A 233 3.58 -13.80 32.18
N CYS A 234 2.72 -14.45 31.38
CA CYS A 234 3.05 -14.86 30.01
C CYS A 234 3.20 -13.62 29.11
N GLY A 235 4.35 -13.41 28.48
CA GLY A 235 4.58 -12.29 27.55
C GLY A 235 3.70 -12.29 26.28
N GLY A 236 2.80 -13.28 26.12
CA GLY A 236 1.90 -13.36 24.98
C GLY A 236 0.42 -13.18 25.28
N CYS A 237 -0.07 -13.68 26.42
CA CYS A 237 -1.49 -13.56 26.82
C CYS A 237 -1.66 -12.83 28.16
N HIS A 238 -0.56 -12.46 28.81
CA HIS A 238 -0.48 -11.75 30.10
C HIS A 238 -1.15 -12.47 31.30
N ALA A 239 -1.49 -13.75 31.12
CA ALA A 239 -2.00 -14.56 32.23
C ALA A 239 -0.89 -14.80 33.24
N LYS A 240 -1.23 -14.75 34.54
CA LYS A 240 -0.30 -14.98 35.65
C LYS A 240 0.18 -16.44 35.66
N ILE A 241 1.49 -16.64 35.87
CA ILE A 241 2.12 -17.95 35.89
C ILE A 241 2.39 -18.34 37.37
N PRO A 242 1.99 -19.56 37.83
CA PRO A 242 2.27 -20.03 39.17
C PRO A 242 3.77 -20.01 39.47
N ALA A 243 4.14 -19.68 40.71
CA ALA A 243 5.54 -19.59 41.13
C ALA A 243 6.35 -20.89 40.90
N GLN A 244 5.72 -22.05 41.07
CA GLN A 244 6.34 -23.34 40.78
C GLN A 244 6.70 -23.47 39.29
N SER A 245 5.78 -23.10 38.38
CA SER A 245 6.03 -23.15 36.96
C SER A 245 7.13 -22.16 36.53
N GLN A 246 7.23 -21.01 37.19
CA GLN A 246 8.31 -20.04 36.93
C GLN A 246 9.69 -20.64 37.34
N LEU A 247 9.78 -21.33 38.47
CA LEU A 247 11.01 -22.03 38.86
C LEU A 247 11.39 -23.11 37.85
N ASP A 248 10.42 -23.91 37.42
CA ASP A 248 10.65 -24.94 36.41
C ASP A 248 11.15 -24.37 35.08
N ILE A 249 10.62 -23.21 34.64
CA ILE A 249 11.07 -22.51 33.43
C ILE A 249 12.51 -22.00 33.59
N ARG A 250 12.88 -21.43 34.73
CA ARG A 250 14.25 -20.99 35.05
C ARG A 250 15.25 -22.13 35.04
N THR A 251 14.86 -23.36 35.43
CA THR A 251 15.77 -24.52 35.35
C THR A 251 16.08 -24.99 33.95
N ARG A 252 15.29 -24.56 32.91
CA ARG A 252 15.46 -24.88 31.49
C ARG A 252 15.53 -26.38 31.16
N LYS A 253 15.04 -27.24 32.07
CA LYS A 253 15.09 -28.71 31.92
C LYS A 253 13.91 -29.29 31.15
N ARG A 254 12.84 -28.54 30.99
CA ARG A 254 11.60 -28.96 30.33
C ARG A 254 11.02 -27.83 29.45
N ILE A 255 10.33 -28.20 28.39
CA ILE A 255 9.54 -27.27 27.59
C ILE A 255 8.18 -27.10 28.25
N ILE A 256 7.88 -25.91 28.72
CA ILE A 256 6.66 -25.60 29.47
C ILE A 256 5.77 -24.70 28.62
N PRO A 257 4.59 -25.19 28.17
CA PRO A 257 3.61 -24.37 27.52
C PRO A 257 2.80 -23.55 28.52
N CYS A 258 2.34 -22.37 28.13
CA CYS A 258 1.40 -21.59 28.93
C CYS A 258 0.04 -22.32 28.97
N GLU A 259 -0.52 -22.54 30.16
CA GLU A 259 -1.79 -23.23 30.34
C GLU A 259 -2.99 -22.53 29.69
N PHE A 260 -2.91 -21.22 29.53
CA PHE A 260 -4.00 -20.39 28.95
C PHE A 260 -3.94 -20.27 27.44
N CYS A 261 -2.75 -20.08 26.86
CA CYS A 261 -2.63 -19.79 25.41
C CYS A 261 -1.78 -20.81 24.64
N GLY A 262 -1.18 -21.78 25.32
CA GLY A 262 -0.39 -22.85 24.72
C GLY A 262 0.99 -22.42 24.15
N ARG A 263 1.40 -21.16 24.31
CA ARG A 263 2.72 -20.67 23.88
C ARG A 263 3.82 -21.25 24.72
N ILE A 264 4.98 -21.50 24.14
CA ILE A 264 6.15 -21.99 24.84
C ILE A 264 6.74 -20.85 25.68
N LEU A 265 6.90 -21.09 26.96
CA LEU A 265 7.46 -20.12 27.90
C LEU A 265 8.97 -20.32 28.02
N VAL A 266 9.71 -19.21 27.94
CA VAL A 266 11.17 -19.20 28.15
C VAL A 266 11.55 -18.20 29.22
N ASP A 267 12.73 -18.45 29.79
CA ASP A 267 13.31 -17.62 30.84
C ASP A 267 13.57 -16.19 30.31
N PRO A 268 13.31 -15.13 31.09
CA PRO A 268 13.65 -13.74 30.74
C PRO A 268 15.10 -13.54 30.34
N GLU A 269 16.03 -14.29 30.93
CA GLU A 269 17.48 -14.18 30.66
C GLU A 269 17.97 -14.99 29.45
N MET A 270 17.08 -15.59 28.69
CA MET A 270 17.45 -16.40 27.52
C MET A 270 17.65 -15.54 26.26
#